data_121d7389425b7b188d2dc62bf436a15f
#
_entry.id   121d7389425b7b188d2dc62bf436a15f
#
_cell.length_a   1.000
_cell.length_b   1.000
_cell.length_c   1.000
_cell.angle_alpha   90.00
_cell.angle_beta   90.00
_cell.angle_gamma   90.00
#
_symmetry.space_group_name_H-M   'P 1'
#
loop_
_entity.id
_entity.type
_entity.pdbx_description
1 polymer ?
#
loop_
_entity_poly.entity_id
_entity_poly.type
_entity_poly.pdbx_seq_one_letter_code
_entity_poly.pdbx_strand_id
1 'polypeptide(L)'
;MKTILLTGAYGQLGVVCEEYLNKHFKVYSTARTAKNKRFLLDISSRQSVKRVLENVQPDIILNLAAMTDVDRCESEPGIAKKYNLNGLINLCDGFDGHIIQISTDYVFDGKKGPYDENDSTNPISVYGRTKLLAEEFLINSNHNYTIIRTNVLYGFTDNAKASFLQWVINSLKDSKSIRIVKDQWNNPTSTNSLAKFILNIASTSTYGLYHYADEGLMNRYEFAQLIGKVFHLDRSLIQPILTSELNQIASRPMLSGLKTRKIEEELGIKPPLVETCLLEFRKMLKS
;
A
#
# COMPACT_ATOMS: atom_id res chain seq x y z
N MET A 1 2.24 7.99 -26.13
CA MET A 1 2.64 7.68 -24.74
C MET A 1 1.37 7.62 -23.92
N LYS A 2 1.08 6.47 -23.25
CA LYS A 2 -0.13 6.33 -22.44
C LYS A 2 -0.13 7.32 -21.27
N THR A 3 -1.31 7.79 -20.89
CA THR A 3 -1.53 8.76 -19.82
C THR A 3 -2.03 8.06 -18.57
N ILE A 4 -1.40 8.34 -17.41
CA ILE A 4 -1.80 7.82 -16.10
C ILE A 4 -2.33 8.94 -15.21
N LEU A 5 -3.52 8.75 -14.66
CA LEU A 5 -4.02 9.55 -13.54
C LEU A 5 -3.61 8.85 -12.24
N LEU A 6 -2.67 9.45 -11.50
CA LEU A 6 -2.20 8.95 -10.21
C LEU A 6 -2.92 9.67 -9.07
N THR A 7 -3.72 8.96 -8.29
CA THR A 7 -4.35 9.51 -7.08
C THR A 7 -3.49 9.22 -5.84
N GLY A 8 -3.63 10.04 -4.79
CA GLY A 8 -2.86 9.83 -3.56
C GLY A 8 -1.34 10.07 -3.71
N ALA A 9 -0.93 10.93 -4.62
CA ALA A 9 0.46 11.16 -5.00
C ALA A 9 1.38 11.70 -3.87
N TYR A 10 0.84 12.19 -2.75
CA TYR A 10 1.63 12.57 -1.55
C TYR A 10 1.81 11.41 -0.55
N GLY A 11 1.17 10.27 -0.79
CA GLY A 11 1.37 9.08 0.03
C GLY A 11 2.76 8.48 -0.18
N GLN A 12 3.18 7.64 0.76
CA GLN A 12 4.47 6.95 0.73
C GLN A 12 4.72 6.19 -0.59
N LEU A 13 3.72 5.47 -1.09
CA LEU A 13 3.79 4.76 -2.37
C LEU A 13 3.64 5.74 -3.56
N GLY A 14 2.80 6.78 -3.42
CA GLY A 14 2.50 7.71 -4.50
C GLY A 14 3.72 8.47 -5.02
N VAL A 15 4.58 8.95 -4.12
CA VAL A 15 5.84 9.64 -4.47
C VAL A 15 6.75 8.73 -5.29
N VAL A 16 6.90 7.49 -4.86
CA VAL A 16 7.77 6.52 -5.53
C VAL A 16 7.17 6.09 -6.89
N CYS A 17 5.85 5.85 -6.95
CA CYS A 17 5.18 5.55 -8.22
C CYS A 17 5.32 6.70 -9.23
N GLU A 18 5.15 7.95 -8.79
CA GLU A 18 5.34 9.13 -9.65
C GLU A 18 6.73 9.14 -10.30
N GLU A 19 7.79 8.87 -9.51
CA GLU A 19 9.17 8.82 -10.00
C GLU A 19 9.40 7.72 -11.05
N TYR A 20 8.93 6.50 -10.78
CA TYR A 20 9.10 5.37 -11.71
C TYR A 20 8.26 5.53 -12.97
N LEU A 21 6.99 5.93 -12.83
CA LEU A 21 6.05 6.01 -13.95
C LEU A 21 6.34 7.17 -14.91
N ASN A 22 6.84 8.31 -14.42
CA ASN A 22 7.18 9.47 -15.28
C ASN A 22 8.26 9.17 -16.33
N LYS A 23 9.03 8.09 -16.15
CA LYS A 23 10.05 7.66 -17.13
C LYS A 23 9.42 6.97 -18.35
N HIS A 24 8.18 6.48 -18.24
CA HIS A 24 7.54 5.62 -19.24
C HIS A 24 6.15 6.10 -19.67
N PHE A 25 5.49 6.96 -18.88
CA PHE A 25 4.13 7.43 -19.06
C PHE A 25 4.02 8.94 -18.89
N LYS A 26 2.95 9.52 -19.42
CA LYS A 26 2.57 10.89 -19.06
C LYS A 26 1.74 10.81 -17.77
N VAL A 27 2.33 11.19 -16.63
CA VAL A 27 1.67 11.05 -15.33
C VAL A 27 1.05 12.36 -14.88
N TYR A 28 -0.24 12.32 -14.56
CA TYR A 28 -0.96 13.40 -13.89
C TYR A 28 -1.16 13.04 -12.43
N SER A 29 -0.27 13.54 -11.59
CA SER A 29 -0.30 13.31 -10.14
C SER A 29 -1.33 14.20 -9.47
N THR A 30 -2.20 13.60 -8.65
CA THR A 30 -3.28 14.29 -7.97
C THR A 30 -3.25 14.09 -6.46
N ALA A 31 -3.76 15.11 -5.75
CA ALA A 31 -3.92 15.09 -4.31
C ALA A 31 -5.12 15.93 -3.88
N ARG A 32 -5.65 15.64 -2.68
CA ARG A 32 -6.76 16.39 -2.10
C ARG A 32 -6.40 17.83 -1.73
N THR A 33 -5.14 18.12 -1.47
CA THR A 33 -4.61 19.46 -1.20
C THR A 33 -3.60 19.84 -2.27
N ALA A 34 -3.74 21.04 -2.85
CA ALA A 34 -2.81 21.54 -3.86
C ALA A 34 -1.45 21.91 -3.21
N LYS A 35 -0.42 21.14 -3.52
CA LYS A 35 0.99 21.45 -3.25
C LYS A 35 1.82 21.00 -4.47
N ASN A 36 2.91 21.73 -4.76
CA ASN A 36 3.94 21.31 -5.72
C ASN A 36 3.43 20.89 -7.11
N LYS A 37 2.64 21.73 -7.79
CA LYS A 37 2.18 21.52 -9.19
C LYS A 37 1.28 20.29 -9.43
N ARG A 38 0.77 19.62 -8.40
CA ARG A 38 -0.16 18.50 -8.54
C ARG A 38 -1.59 18.98 -8.71
N PHE A 39 -2.37 18.24 -9.50
CA PHE A 39 -3.77 18.56 -9.72
C PHE A 39 -4.59 18.30 -8.45
N LEU A 40 -5.53 19.21 -8.16
CA LEU A 40 -6.46 19.05 -7.06
C LEU A 40 -7.54 18.02 -7.42
N LEU A 41 -7.62 16.94 -6.66
CA LEU A 41 -8.64 15.90 -6.81
C LEU A 41 -9.08 15.38 -5.44
N ASP A 42 -10.34 15.57 -5.13
CA ASP A 42 -11.03 14.83 -4.06
C ASP A 42 -11.83 13.69 -4.70
N ILE A 43 -11.35 12.45 -4.54
CA ILE A 43 -12.03 11.26 -5.09
C ILE A 43 -13.42 11.03 -4.50
N SER A 44 -13.70 11.55 -3.30
CA SER A 44 -15.03 11.46 -2.67
C SER A 44 -16.07 12.40 -3.29
N SER A 45 -15.65 13.32 -4.16
CA SER A 45 -16.51 14.25 -4.88
C SER A 45 -16.64 13.84 -6.35
N ARG A 46 -17.81 13.33 -6.73
CA ARG A 46 -18.11 12.94 -8.13
C ARG A 46 -17.83 14.08 -9.12
N GLN A 47 -18.19 15.32 -8.77
CA GLN A 47 -17.93 16.49 -9.62
C GLN A 47 -16.42 16.76 -9.77
N SER A 48 -15.63 16.62 -8.69
CA SER A 48 -14.17 16.78 -8.75
C SER A 48 -13.55 15.74 -9.66
N VAL A 49 -13.98 14.47 -9.54
CA VAL A 49 -13.50 13.38 -10.39
C VAL A 49 -13.85 13.60 -11.83
N LYS A 50 -15.14 13.87 -12.14
CA LYS A 50 -15.62 14.11 -13.51
C LYS A 50 -14.80 15.19 -14.20
N ARG A 51 -14.61 16.35 -13.56
CA ARG A 51 -13.81 17.46 -14.10
C ARG A 51 -12.37 17.04 -14.43
N VAL A 52 -11.73 16.23 -13.57
CA VAL A 52 -10.35 15.79 -13.79
C VAL A 52 -10.29 14.77 -14.91
N LEU A 53 -11.21 13.80 -14.97
CA LEU A 53 -11.28 12.81 -16.05
C LEU A 53 -11.50 13.47 -17.43
N GLU A 54 -12.40 14.44 -17.52
CA GLU A 54 -12.66 15.22 -18.76
C GLU A 54 -11.41 15.98 -19.24
N ASN A 55 -10.65 16.57 -18.31
CA ASN A 55 -9.45 17.35 -18.64
C ASN A 55 -8.22 16.49 -18.95
N VAL A 56 -8.06 15.36 -18.27
CA VAL A 56 -6.85 14.51 -18.37
C VAL A 56 -7.01 13.42 -19.42
N GLN A 57 -8.21 12.87 -19.57
CA GLN A 57 -8.52 11.72 -20.45
C GLN A 57 -7.49 10.60 -20.29
N PRO A 58 -7.34 10.03 -19.07
CA PRO A 58 -6.31 9.02 -18.81
C PRO A 58 -6.62 7.68 -19.48
N ASP A 59 -5.56 6.95 -19.89
CA ASP A 59 -5.66 5.56 -20.32
C ASP A 59 -5.69 4.61 -19.11
N ILE A 60 -5.05 5.04 -18.00
CA ILE A 60 -4.89 4.26 -16.77
C ILE A 60 -5.18 5.14 -15.56
N ILE A 61 -5.95 4.63 -14.61
CA ILE A 61 -6.07 5.21 -13.27
C ILE A 61 -5.31 4.33 -12.28
N LEU A 62 -4.26 4.88 -11.66
CA LEU A 62 -3.60 4.26 -10.51
C LEU A 62 -4.18 4.85 -9.23
N ASN A 63 -5.06 4.10 -8.57
CA ASN A 63 -5.72 4.57 -7.36
C ASN A 63 -4.96 4.17 -6.08
N LEU A 64 -4.21 5.13 -5.54
CA LEU A 64 -3.52 5.02 -4.25
C LEU A 64 -4.21 5.85 -3.14
N ALA A 65 -5.25 6.62 -3.49
CA ALA A 65 -5.97 7.43 -2.52
C ALA A 65 -6.88 6.56 -1.67
N ALA A 66 -6.65 6.53 -0.38
CA ALA A 66 -7.43 5.80 0.60
C ALA A 66 -7.32 6.41 2.00
N MET A 67 -8.26 6.10 2.87
CA MET A 67 -8.13 6.26 4.32
C MET A 67 -7.48 4.98 4.86
N THR A 68 -6.20 5.07 5.26
CA THR A 68 -5.38 3.92 5.67
C THR A 68 -5.11 3.85 7.17
N ASP A 69 -5.52 4.86 7.93
CA ASP A 69 -5.49 4.85 9.39
C ASP A 69 -6.57 3.90 9.90
N VAL A 70 -6.15 2.71 10.32
CA VAL A 70 -7.05 1.59 10.68
C VAL A 70 -7.90 1.91 11.88
N ASP A 71 -7.33 2.58 12.92
CA ASP A 71 -8.08 2.98 14.11
C ASP A 71 -9.08 4.10 13.81
N ARG A 72 -8.68 5.04 12.97
CA ARG A 72 -9.59 6.08 12.51
C ARG A 72 -10.70 5.52 11.61
N CYS A 73 -10.43 4.51 10.79
CA CYS A 73 -11.48 3.82 10.03
C CYS A 73 -12.53 3.19 10.96
N GLU A 74 -12.10 2.62 12.10
CA GLU A 74 -13.01 2.04 13.11
C GLU A 74 -13.86 3.11 13.78
N SER A 75 -13.27 4.27 14.11
CA SER A 75 -13.95 5.40 14.74
C SER A 75 -14.88 6.15 13.77
N GLU A 76 -14.55 6.20 12.48
CA GLU A 76 -15.24 6.98 11.44
C GLU A 76 -15.63 6.11 10.23
N PRO A 77 -16.45 5.04 10.41
CA PRO A 77 -16.72 4.04 9.36
C PRO A 77 -17.37 4.63 8.10
N GLY A 78 -18.21 5.64 8.25
CA GLY A 78 -18.83 6.36 7.13
C GLY A 78 -17.80 7.11 6.27
N ILE A 79 -16.79 7.70 6.90
CA ILE A 79 -15.70 8.39 6.20
C ILE A 79 -14.77 7.37 5.53
N ALA A 80 -14.48 6.27 6.19
CA ALA A 80 -13.70 5.17 5.60
C ALA A 80 -14.39 4.64 4.32
N LYS A 81 -15.70 4.35 4.37
CA LYS A 81 -16.49 3.93 3.20
C LYS A 81 -16.50 5.00 2.10
N LYS A 82 -16.65 6.28 2.47
CA LYS A 82 -16.67 7.41 1.53
C LYS A 82 -15.38 7.47 0.69
N TYR A 83 -14.21 7.28 1.30
CA TYR A 83 -12.93 7.33 0.56
C TYR A 83 -12.57 5.99 -0.08
N ASN A 84 -12.68 4.87 0.67
CA ASN A 84 -12.14 3.59 0.22
C ASN A 84 -13.04 2.86 -0.81
N LEU A 85 -14.36 3.08 -0.76
CA LEU A 85 -15.32 2.51 -1.69
C LEU A 85 -15.88 3.57 -2.65
N ASN A 86 -16.58 4.60 -2.12
CA ASN A 86 -17.28 5.55 -2.97
C ASN A 86 -16.32 6.37 -3.84
N GLY A 87 -15.11 6.64 -3.32
CA GLY A 87 -14.04 7.27 -4.10
C GLY A 87 -13.65 6.46 -5.33
N LEU A 88 -13.53 5.13 -5.20
CA LEU A 88 -13.29 4.23 -6.33
C LEU A 88 -14.47 4.22 -7.30
N ILE A 89 -15.70 4.11 -6.80
CA ILE A 89 -16.91 4.17 -7.65
C ILE A 89 -16.93 5.45 -8.49
N ASN A 90 -16.61 6.60 -7.88
CA ASN A 90 -16.53 7.85 -8.61
C ASN A 90 -15.46 7.85 -9.70
N LEU A 91 -14.28 7.23 -9.44
CA LEU A 91 -13.20 7.12 -10.43
C LEU A 91 -13.58 6.21 -11.60
N CYS A 92 -14.42 5.21 -11.36
CA CYS A 92 -14.91 4.30 -12.38
C CYS A 92 -16.06 4.88 -13.22
N ASP A 93 -16.77 5.88 -12.71
CA ASP A 93 -17.95 6.46 -13.37
C ASP A 93 -17.58 7.19 -14.67
N GLY A 94 -17.93 6.58 -15.80
CA GLY A 94 -17.59 7.09 -17.15
C GLY A 94 -16.13 6.90 -17.54
N PHE A 95 -15.41 5.97 -16.91
CA PHE A 95 -14.03 5.61 -17.25
C PHE A 95 -13.96 4.19 -17.82
N ASP A 96 -13.47 4.05 -19.06
CA ASP A 96 -13.39 2.78 -19.78
C ASP A 96 -11.96 2.22 -19.88
N GLY A 97 -10.97 2.92 -19.30
CA GLY A 97 -9.56 2.49 -19.32
C GLY A 97 -9.22 1.47 -18.22
N HIS A 98 -7.93 1.31 -17.95
CA HIS A 98 -7.41 0.36 -16.96
C HIS A 98 -7.36 0.96 -15.56
N ILE A 99 -8.02 0.33 -14.58
CA ILE A 99 -7.98 0.72 -13.17
C ILE A 99 -7.01 -0.18 -12.42
N ILE A 100 -5.96 0.39 -11.85
CA ILE A 100 -5.04 -0.29 -10.93
C ILE A 100 -5.38 0.15 -9.50
N GLN A 101 -5.95 -0.76 -8.72
CA GLN A 101 -6.42 -0.53 -7.35
C GLN A 101 -5.51 -1.21 -6.35
N ILE A 102 -4.93 -0.44 -5.42
CA ILE A 102 -4.20 -1.03 -4.30
C ILE A 102 -5.18 -1.48 -3.23
N SER A 103 -5.05 -2.74 -2.81
CA SER A 103 -5.77 -3.35 -1.70
C SER A 103 -4.80 -3.81 -0.59
N THR A 104 -5.25 -4.66 0.31
CA THR A 104 -4.56 -4.97 1.56
C THR A 104 -4.76 -6.42 2.00
N ASP A 105 -3.81 -6.95 2.76
CA ASP A 105 -3.90 -8.19 3.52
C ASP A 105 -5.00 -8.16 4.61
N TYR A 106 -5.46 -6.97 5.01
CA TYR A 106 -6.56 -6.81 6.00
C TYR A 106 -7.93 -7.27 5.47
N VAL A 107 -8.04 -7.70 4.21
CA VAL A 107 -9.23 -8.41 3.71
C VAL A 107 -9.35 -9.82 4.32
N PHE A 108 -8.30 -10.33 4.93
CA PHE A 108 -8.26 -11.62 5.63
C PHE A 108 -8.38 -11.46 7.14
N ASP A 109 -8.74 -12.56 7.84
CA ASP A 109 -8.90 -12.55 9.30
C ASP A 109 -7.59 -12.75 10.09
N GLY A 110 -6.52 -13.11 9.41
CA GLY A 110 -5.21 -13.32 10.03
C GLY A 110 -5.08 -14.59 10.87
N LYS A 111 -5.93 -15.60 10.65
CA LYS A 111 -5.88 -16.88 11.41
C LYS A 111 -5.00 -17.94 10.78
N LYS A 112 -4.87 -17.94 9.43
CA LYS A 112 -4.26 -19.04 8.67
C LYS A 112 -3.23 -18.59 7.63
N GLY A 113 -2.81 -17.32 7.61
CA GLY A 113 -1.81 -16.83 6.65
C GLY A 113 -0.49 -17.62 6.69
N PRO A 114 0.35 -17.52 5.67
CA PRO A 114 0.19 -16.62 4.51
C PRO A 114 -0.92 -17.09 3.55
N TYR A 115 -1.70 -16.10 3.07
CA TYR A 115 -2.88 -16.33 2.23
C TYR A 115 -2.54 -16.33 0.74
N ASP A 116 -3.34 -17.08 -0.03
CA ASP A 116 -3.38 -17.14 -1.48
C ASP A 116 -4.48 -16.22 -2.02
N GLU A 117 -4.45 -15.84 -3.31
CA GLU A 117 -5.48 -15.02 -3.94
C GLU A 117 -6.87 -15.64 -3.91
N ASN A 118 -6.95 -16.98 -3.89
CA ASN A 118 -8.19 -17.76 -3.86
C ASN A 118 -8.69 -18.08 -2.45
N ASP A 119 -7.93 -17.73 -1.42
CA ASP A 119 -8.37 -17.93 -0.03
C ASP A 119 -9.57 -17.02 0.30
N SER A 120 -10.50 -17.56 1.10
CA SER A 120 -11.69 -16.83 1.51
C SER A 120 -11.34 -15.60 2.35
N THR A 121 -11.86 -14.45 1.95
CA THR A 121 -11.73 -13.19 2.69
C THR A 121 -12.66 -13.15 3.91
N ASN A 122 -12.20 -12.57 5.01
CA ASN A 122 -12.99 -12.38 6.23
C ASN A 122 -12.41 -11.21 7.06
N PRO A 123 -12.61 -9.94 6.64
CA PRO A 123 -11.99 -8.79 7.28
C PRO A 123 -12.53 -8.57 8.70
N ILE A 124 -11.65 -8.36 9.67
CA ILE A 124 -11.97 -8.16 11.08
C ILE A 124 -11.98 -6.69 11.51
N SER A 125 -11.72 -5.76 10.59
CA SER A 125 -11.72 -4.31 10.84
C SER A 125 -12.54 -3.55 9.80
N VAL A 126 -12.98 -2.34 10.11
CA VAL A 126 -13.67 -1.44 9.14
C VAL A 126 -12.77 -1.13 7.95
N TYR A 127 -11.48 -0.90 8.17
CA TYR A 127 -10.52 -0.70 7.09
C TYR A 127 -10.55 -1.88 6.10
N GLY A 128 -10.34 -3.10 6.59
CA GLY A 128 -10.37 -4.32 5.77
C GLY A 128 -11.70 -4.48 5.03
N ARG A 129 -12.84 -4.30 5.72
CA ARG A 129 -14.18 -4.37 5.10
C ARG A 129 -14.36 -3.37 3.96
N THR A 130 -13.94 -2.10 4.16
CA THR A 130 -14.08 -1.07 3.11
C THR A 130 -13.17 -1.32 1.91
N LYS A 131 -11.99 -1.93 2.12
CA LYS A 131 -11.10 -2.35 1.03
C LYS A 131 -11.66 -3.56 0.28
N LEU A 132 -12.23 -4.55 1.00
CA LEU A 132 -12.89 -5.69 0.37
C LEU A 132 -14.11 -5.26 -0.49
N LEU A 133 -14.96 -4.37 0.01
CA LEU A 133 -16.08 -3.82 -0.77
C LEU A 133 -15.60 -3.14 -2.08
N ALA A 134 -14.44 -2.50 -2.05
CA ALA A 134 -13.85 -1.90 -3.25
C ALA A 134 -13.36 -2.99 -4.25
N GLU A 135 -12.79 -4.09 -3.76
CA GLU A 135 -12.44 -5.25 -4.60
C GLU A 135 -13.70 -5.88 -5.23
N GLU A 136 -14.71 -6.17 -4.41
CA GLU A 136 -15.99 -6.76 -4.86
C GLU A 136 -16.67 -5.87 -5.91
N PHE A 137 -16.64 -4.55 -5.75
CA PHE A 137 -17.15 -3.62 -6.75
C PHE A 137 -16.46 -3.79 -8.10
N LEU A 138 -15.12 -3.85 -8.13
CA LEU A 138 -14.37 -4.05 -9.40
C LEU A 138 -14.60 -5.45 -9.98
N ILE A 139 -14.55 -6.49 -9.16
CA ILE A 139 -14.73 -7.89 -9.59
C ILE A 139 -16.10 -8.10 -10.24
N ASN A 140 -17.14 -7.47 -9.72
CA ASN A 140 -18.51 -7.58 -10.23
C ASN A 140 -18.83 -6.52 -11.31
N SER A 141 -17.86 -5.71 -11.72
CA SER A 141 -18.01 -4.71 -12.77
C SER A 141 -17.50 -5.20 -14.13
N ASN A 142 -17.80 -4.42 -15.19
CA ASN A 142 -17.25 -4.66 -16.53
C ASN A 142 -15.95 -3.86 -16.78
N HIS A 143 -15.34 -3.27 -15.74
CA HIS A 143 -14.12 -2.49 -15.91
C HIS A 143 -12.90 -3.38 -16.13
N ASN A 144 -11.95 -2.90 -16.92
CA ASN A 144 -10.61 -3.47 -16.99
C ASN A 144 -9.86 -3.07 -15.69
N TYR A 145 -9.59 -4.03 -14.82
CA TYR A 145 -8.99 -3.75 -13.52
C TYR A 145 -7.81 -4.65 -13.19
N THR A 146 -6.92 -4.13 -12.38
CA THR A 146 -5.94 -4.91 -11.59
C THR A 146 -6.08 -4.52 -10.13
N ILE A 147 -6.36 -5.51 -9.29
CA ILE A 147 -6.33 -5.36 -7.83
C ILE A 147 -5.01 -5.93 -7.35
N ILE A 148 -4.26 -5.13 -6.58
CA ILE A 148 -3.00 -5.55 -5.96
C ILE A 148 -3.20 -5.54 -4.44
N ARG A 149 -3.33 -6.72 -3.83
CA ARG A 149 -3.27 -6.86 -2.38
C ARG A 149 -1.82 -6.83 -1.95
N THR A 150 -1.52 -6.01 -0.96
CA THR A 150 -0.16 -5.87 -0.42
C THR A 150 -0.21 -5.79 1.11
N ASN A 151 0.95 -5.93 1.74
CA ASN A 151 1.12 -5.82 3.18
C ASN A 151 1.60 -4.42 3.58
N VAL A 152 2.09 -4.34 4.83
CA VAL A 152 2.67 -3.12 5.39
C VAL A 152 3.78 -2.56 4.51
N LEU A 153 3.55 -1.37 4.00
CA LEU A 153 4.53 -0.65 3.18
C LEU A 153 5.61 0.01 4.04
N TYR A 154 6.84 -0.05 3.56
CA TYR A 154 7.97 0.69 4.14
C TYR A 154 8.82 1.35 3.05
N GLY A 155 9.43 2.47 3.40
CA GLY A 155 10.28 3.25 2.52
C GLY A 155 10.56 4.62 3.11
N PHE A 156 11.30 5.48 2.41
CA PHE A 156 11.49 6.86 2.80
C PHE A 156 10.38 7.75 2.23
N THR A 157 9.95 8.72 3.02
CA THR A 157 8.91 9.70 2.66
C THR A 157 9.13 10.99 3.43
N ASP A 158 8.71 12.11 2.87
CA ASP A 158 8.75 13.41 3.56
C ASP A 158 7.88 13.42 4.83
N ASN A 159 6.86 12.57 4.89
CA ASN A 159 6.07 12.35 6.11
C ASN A 159 6.63 11.17 6.91
N ALA A 160 7.69 11.41 7.67
CA ALA A 160 8.37 10.40 8.49
C ALA A 160 7.44 9.61 9.44
N LYS A 161 6.32 10.21 9.88
CA LYS A 161 5.34 9.54 10.75
C LYS A 161 4.58 8.41 10.03
N ALA A 162 4.52 8.44 8.69
CA ALA A 162 3.83 7.43 7.91
C ALA A 162 4.70 6.18 7.62
N SER A 163 6.01 6.22 7.89
CA SER A 163 6.93 5.13 7.60
C SER A 163 7.47 4.47 8.87
N PHE A 164 7.13 3.17 9.03
CA PHE A 164 7.67 2.35 10.11
C PHE A 164 9.21 2.29 10.07
N LEU A 165 9.79 2.15 8.87
CA LEU A 165 11.24 2.15 8.66
C LEU A 165 11.89 3.42 9.21
N GLN A 166 11.40 4.60 8.79
CA GLN A 166 11.95 5.89 9.25
C GLN A 166 11.77 6.09 10.75
N TRP A 167 10.61 5.70 11.28
CA TRP A 167 10.33 5.81 12.71
C TRP A 167 11.32 4.96 13.54
N VAL A 168 11.56 3.70 13.15
CA VAL A 168 12.53 2.84 13.83
C VAL A 168 13.94 3.44 13.73
N ILE A 169 14.39 3.82 12.53
CA ILE A 169 15.72 4.39 12.33
C ILE A 169 15.92 5.65 13.18
N ASN A 170 14.97 6.59 13.15
CA ASN A 170 15.09 7.84 13.89
C ASN A 170 15.07 7.61 15.41
N SER A 171 14.18 6.74 15.89
CA SER A 171 14.10 6.42 17.31
C SER A 171 15.40 5.82 17.84
N LEU A 172 15.98 4.87 17.11
CA LEU A 172 17.24 4.23 17.53
C LEU A 172 18.45 5.19 17.40
N LYS A 173 18.49 6.06 16.40
CA LYS A 173 19.52 7.12 16.30
C LYS A 173 19.45 8.10 17.47
N ASP A 174 18.23 8.41 17.92
CA ASP A 174 18.01 9.26 19.08
C ASP A 174 18.19 8.52 20.42
N SER A 175 18.71 7.28 20.41
CA SER A 175 18.86 6.41 21.58
C SER A 175 17.56 6.19 22.38
N LYS A 176 16.40 6.24 21.70
CA LYS A 176 15.09 6.03 22.32
C LYS A 176 14.73 4.55 22.30
N SER A 177 14.34 4.00 23.46
CA SER A 177 13.75 2.68 23.52
C SER A 177 12.37 2.67 22.84
N ILE A 178 12.09 1.63 22.04
CA ILE A 178 10.83 1.44 21.33
C ILE A 178 10.22 0.09 21.66
N ARG A 179 8.88 0.06 21.79
CA ARG A 179 8.09 -1.14 22.08
C ARG A 179 7.41 -1.62 20.80
N ILE A 180 7.69 -2.85 20.36
CA ILE A 180 7.23 -3.39 19.09
C ILE A 180 6.53 -4.72 19.31
N VAL A 181 5.34 -4.90 18.69
CA VAL A 181 4.56 -6.14 18.78
C VAL A 181 5.28 -7.30 18.08
N LYS A 182 5.29 -8.46 18.73
CA LYS A 182 5.92 -9.70 18.25
C LYS A 182 4.94 -10.76 17.76
N ASP A 183 3.66 -10.47 17.81
CA ASP A 183 2.57 -11.39 17.50
C ASP A 183 1.77 -11.00 16.24
N GLN A 184 2.16 -9.94 15.52
CA GLN A 184 1.59 -9.57 14.22
C GLN A 184 2.57 -9.92 13.10
N TRP A 185 2.22 -10.93 12.28
CA TRP A 185 3.05 -11.50 11.21
C TRP A 185 2.54 -11.10 9.83
N ASN A 186 3.42 -10.61 8.98
CA ASN A 186 3.15 -10.31 7.56
C ASN A 186 4.45 -10.27 6.76
N ASN A 187 4.37 -9.89 5.47
CA ASN A 187 5.53 -9.66 4.63
C ASN A 187 5.71 -8.14 4.47
N PRO A 188 6.62 -7.47 5.20
CA PRO A 188 6.90 -6.06 4.94
C PRO A 188 7.24 -5.84 3.47
N THR A 189 6.65 -4.81 2.84
CA THR A 189 6.76 -4.57 1.41
C THR A 189 7.39 -3.21 1.12
N SER A 190 8.48 -3.21 0.37
CA SER A 190 9.17 -2.00 -0.05
C SER A 190 8.32 -1.19 -1.04
N THR A 191 8.23 0.12 -0.82
CA THR A 191 7.57 1.01 -1.79
C THR A 191 8.25 0.99 -3.16
N ASN A 192 9.58 0.81 -3.21
CA ASN A 192 10.33 0.73 -4.46
C ASN A 192 10.03 -0.57 -5.22
N SER A 193 9.98 -1.71 -4.54
CA SER A 193 9.66 -3.00 -5.17
C SER A 193 8.22 -3.03 -5.69
N LEU A 194 7.26 -2.56 -4.90
CA LEU A 194 5.86 -2.46 -5.32
C LEU A 194 5.66 -1.47 -6.48
N ALA A 195 6.37 -0.33 -6.49
CA ALA A 195 6.28 0.63 -7.60
C ALA A 195 6.83 0.05 -8.91
N LYS A 196 7.90 -0.76 -8.87
CA LYS A 196 8.40 -1.51 -10.04
C LYS A 196 7.36 -2.53 -10.54
N PHE A 197 6.68 -3.23 -9.63
CA PHE A 197 5.59 -4.14 -9.98
C PHE A 197 4.42 -3.39 -10.62
N ILE A 198 3.98 -2.26 -10.06
CA ILE A 198 2.93 -1.41 -10.63
C ILE A 198 3.33 -0.90 -12.03
N LEU A 199 4.60 -0.52 -12.23
CA LEU A 199 5.11 -0.13 -13.56
C LEU A 199 4.97 -1.29 -14.57
N ASN A 200 5.29 -2.51 -14.17
CA ASN A 200 5.13 -3.70 -15.02
C ASN A 200 3.65 -3.88 -15.39
N ILE A 201 2.74 -3.91 -14.40
CA ILE A 201 1.28 -4.03 -14.61
C ILE A 201 0.76 -2.96 -15.58
N ALA A 202 1.15 -1.69 -15.39
CA ALA A 202 0.72 -0.60 -16.26
C ALA A 202 1.25 -0.74 -17.70
N SER A 203 2.48 -1.26 -17.85
CA SER A 203 3.15 -1.43 -19.15
C SER A 203 2.57 -2.60 -19.95
N THR A 204 2.23 -3.70 -19.29
CA THR A 204 1.74 -4.94 -19.92
C THR A 204 0.22 -5.02 -20.04
N SER A 205 -0.51 -4.09 -19.41
CA SER A 205 -1.98 -4.14 -19.31
C SER A 205 -2.46 -5.47 -18.73
N THR A 206 -1.82 -5.93 -17.65
CA THR A 206 -2.17 -7.17 -16.95
C THR A 206 -3.39 -6.94 -16.07
N TYR A 207 -4.42 -7.75 -16.20
CA TYR A 207 -5.70 -7.64 -15.49
C TYR A 207 -5.89 -8.75 -14.47
N GLY A 208 -6.71 -8.50 -13.46
CA GLY A 208 -7.10 -9.47 -12.44
C GLY A 208 -6.67 -9.09 -11.02
N LEU A 209 -6.72 -10.07 -10.12
CA LEU A 209 -6.34 -9.91 -8.72
C LEU A 209 -5.01 -10.61 -8.47
N TYR A 210 -4.07 -9.89 -7.86
CA TYR A 210 -2.72 -10.35 -7.54
C TYR A 210 -2.33 -9.98 -6.13
N HIS A 211 -1.54 -10.85 -5.49
CA HIS A 211 -0.80 -10.52 -4.28
C HIS A 211 0.60 -10.03 -4.64
N TYR A 212 1.04 -8.95 -3.99
CA TYR A 212 2.43 -8.51 -4.06
C TYR A 212 2.95 -8.16 -2.67
N ALA A 213 3.99 -8.87 -2.25
CA ALA A 213 4.72 -8.62 -1.01
C ALA A 213 6.17 -9.03 -1.19
N ASP A 214 7.11 -8.38 -0.51
CA ASP A 214 8.51 -8.79 -0.55
C ASP A 214 8.68 -10.17 0.14
N GLU A 215 9.68 -10.93 -0.27
CA GLU A 215 9.96 -12.26 0.27
C GLU A 215 10.50 -12.16 1.70
N GLY A 216 9.81 -12.79 2.65
CA GLY A 216 10.16 -12.83 4.07
C GLY A 216 8.97 -12.61 4.98
N LEU A 217 8.36 -13.70 5.45
CA LEU A 217 7.33 -13.64 6.51
C LEU A 217 8.00 -13.37 7.85
N MET A 218 7.64 -12.28 8.50
CA MET A 218 8.19 -11.90 9.80
C MET A 218 7.18 -11.09 10.62
N ASN A 219 7.35 -11.09 11.96
CA ASN A 219 6.57 -10.19 12.80
C ASN A 219 7.19 -8.77 12.85
N ARG A 220 6.44 -7.83 13.40
CA ARG A 220 6.89 -6.43 13.49
C ARG A 220 8.18 -6.27 14.28
N TYR A 221 8.37 -7.04 15.36
CA TYR A 221 9.58 -7.01 16.16
C TYR A 221 10.79 -7.51 15.38
N GLU A 222 10.65 -8.64 14.68
CA GLU A 222 11.71 -9.18 13.81
C GLU A 222 12.06 -8.20 12.70
N PHE A 223 11.06 -7.53 12.11
CA PHE A 223 11.32 -6.51 11.09
C PHE A 223 12.09 -5.32 11.67
N ALA A 224 11.74 -4.83 12.87
CA ALA A 224 12.50 -3.77 13.54
C ALA A 224 13.94 -4.20 13.88
N GLN A 225 14.14 -5.45 14.33
CA GLN A 225 15.47 -6.02 14.56
C GLN A 225 16.30 -6.09 13.27
N LEU A 226 15.68 -6.46 12.15
CA LEU A 226 16.34 -6.50 10.84
C LEU A 226 16.74 -5.08 10.38
N ILE A 227 15.85 -4.09 10.57
CA ILE A 227 16.18 -2.68 10.31
C ILE A 227 17.40 -2.27 11.15
N GLY A 228 17.39 -2.51 12.46
CA GLY A 228 18.51 -2.20 13.34
C GLY A 228 19.82 -2.85 12.89
N LYS A 229 19.77 -4.13 12.48
CA LYS A 229 20.92 -4.87 11.92
C LYS A 229 21.45 -4.19 10.65
N VAL A 230 20.59 -3.95 9.67
CA VAL A 230 20.97 -3.41 8.36
C VAL A 230 21.51 -1.99 8.47
N PHE A 231 20.96 -1.15 9.35
CA PHE A 231 21.37 0.23 9.52
C PHE A 231 22.45 0.43 10.60
N HIS A 232 22.95 -0.66 11.22
CA HIS A 232 23.98 -0.65 12.29
C HIS A 232 23.59 0.20 13.50
N LEU A 233 22.36 0.04 13.95
CA LEU A 233 21.78 0.74 15.10
C LEU A 233 21.71 -0.18 16.32
N ASP A 234 21.61 0.40 17.51
CA ASP A 234 21.52 -0.36 18.75
C ASP A 234 20.16 -1.08 18.87
N ARG A 235 20.19 -2.40 18.67
CA ARG A 235 19.01 -3.26 18.72
C ARG A 235 18.55 -3.59 20.13
N SER A 236 19.37 -3.35 21.16
CA SER A 236 18.97 -3.55 22.57
C SER A 236 17.86 -2.61 23.01
N LEU A 237 17.69 -1.49 22.30
CA LEU A 237 16.61 -0.51 22.51
C LEU A 237 15.24 -0.98 22.00
N ILE A 238 15.16 -2.09 21.24
CA ILE A 238 13.90 -2.64 20.69
C ILE A 238 13.35 -3.67 21.66
N GLN A 239 12.22 -3.36 22.28
CA GLN A 239 11.57 -4.23 23.26
C GLN A 239 10.34 -4.91 22.67
N PRO A 240 10.24 -6.26 22.74
CA PRO A 240 9.07 -6.99 22.27
C PRO A 240 7.91 -6.85 23.25
N ILE A 241 6.70 -6.62 22.69
CA ILE A 241 5.43 -6.62 23.41
C ILE A 241 4.39 -7.46 22.67
N LEU A 242 3.24 -7.71 23.31
CA LEU A 242 2.07 -8.31 22.67
C LEU A 242 1.11 -7.22 22.17
N THR A 243 0.31 -7.55 21.17
CA THR A 243 -0.76 -6.65 20.66
C THR A 243 -1.73 -6.25 21.76
N SER A 244 -2.02 -7.14 22.71
CA SER A 244 -2.87 -6.85 23.87
C SER A 244 -2.34 -5.75 24.80
N GLU A 245 -1.06 -5.41 24.70
CA GLU A 245 -0.44 -4.32 25.46
C GLU A 245 -0.58 -2.94 24.74
N LEU A 246 -1.12 -2.94 23.52
CA LEU A 246 -1.42 -1.72 22.77
C LEU A 246 -2.91 -1.39 22.89
N ASN A 247 -3.23 -0.13 23.13
CA ASN A 247 -4.60 0.36 23.15
C ASN A 247 -5.08 0.70 21.73
N GLN A 248 -5.06 -0.32 20.81
CA GLN A 248 -5.58 -0.17 19.45
C GLN A 248 -7.09 -0.33 19.43
N ILE A 249 -7.79 0.59 18.76
CA ILE A 249 -9.27 0.59 18.67
C ILE A 249 -9.73 -0.54 17.75
N ALA A 250 -9.10 -0.68 16.60
CA ALA A 250 -9.45 -1.69 15.61
C ALA A 250 -8.68 -3.00 15.82
N SER A 251 -9.32 -4.12 15.53
CA SER A 251 -8.67 -5.43 15.49
C SER A 251 -7.66 -5.52 14.34
N ARG A 252 -6.52 -6.16 14.60
CA ARG A 252 -5.46 -6.40 13.60
C ARG A 252 -5.36 -7.90 13.31
N PRO A 253 -5.24 -8.32 12.02
CA PRO A 253 -4.97 -9.71 11.70
C PRO A 253 -3.57 -10.10 12.21
N MET A 254 -3.50 -11.22 12.93
CA MET A 254 -2.27 -11.64 13.62
C MET A 254 -1.30 -12.36 12.68
N LEU A 255 -1.79 -13.07 11.68
CA LEU A 255 -1.01 -13.79 10.68
C LEU A 255 -1.59 -13.50 9.29
N SER A 256 -1.19 -12.39 8.68
CA SER A 256 -1.75 -11.88 7.42
C SER A 256 -0.75 -11.86 6.25
N GLY A 257 0.31 -12.64 6.32
CA GLY A 257 1.24 -12.78 5.21
C GLY A 257 0.53 -13.18 3.90
N LEU A 258 1.09 -12.76 2.77
CA LEU A 258 0.60 -13.04 1.43
C LEU A 258 1.57 -13.96 0.69
N LYS A 259 1.04 -14.95 -0.03
CA LYS A 259 1.78 -15.73 -1.02
C LYS A 259 1.82 -14.96 -2.33
N THR A 260 2.93 -15.03 -3.04
CA THR A 260 3.19 -14.32 -4.30
C THR A 260 3.35 -15.29 -5.48
N ARG A 261 2.96 -16.55 -5.28
CA ARG A 261 3.16 -17.62 -6.25
C ARG A 261 2.51 -17.31 -7.61
N LYS A 262 1.33 -16.71 -7.61
CA LYS A 262 0.60 -16.36 -8.83
C LYS A 262 1.40 -15.41 -9.74
N ILE A 263 2.00 -14.35 -9.19
CA ILE A 263 2.81 -13.43 -10.00
C ILE A 263 4.12 -14.06 -10.48
N GLU A 264 4.65 -15.02 -9.74
CA GLU A 264 5.83 -15.79 -10.16
C GLU A 264 5.49 -16.71 -11.34
N GLU A 265 4.37 -17.43 -11.27
CA GLU A 265 3.93 -18.38 -12.31
C GLU A 265 3.38 -17.69 -13.55
N GLU A 266 2.53 -16.66 -13.41
CA GLU A 266 1.86 -16.02 -14.55
C GLU A 266 2.69 -14.89 -15.18
N LEU A 267 3.48 -14.16 -14.39
CA LEU A 267 4.18 -12.96 -14.84
C LEU A 267 5.72 -13.11 -14.82
N GLY A 268 6.24 -14.21 -14.28
CA GLY A 268 7.68 -14.41 -14.12
C GLY A 268 8.34 -13.42 -13.14
N ILE A 269 7.57 -12.81 -12.26
CA ILE A 269 8.04 -11.78 -11.32
C ILE A 269 8.25 -12.40 -9.96
N LYS A 270 9.52 -12.46 -9.52
CA LYS A 270 9.87 -12.88 -8.16
C LYS A 270 10.13 -11.64 -7.30
N PRO A 271 9.34 -11.42 -6.21
CA PRO A 271 9.60 -10.34 -5.27
C PRO A 271 10.98 -10.47 -4.60
N PRO A 272 11.67 -9.34 -4.33
CA PRO A 272 12.96 -9.36 -3.66
C PRO A 272 12.82 -9.73 -2.18
N LEU A 273 13.92 -10.17 -1.57
CA LEU A 273 14.01 -10.33 -0.11
C LEU A 273 13.89 -8.96 0.60
N VAL A 274 13.18 -8.92 1.72
CA VAL A 274 13.07 -7.71 2.58
C VAL A 274 14.45 -7.15 2.94
N GLU A 275 15.42 -8.01 3.29
CA GLU A 275 16.79 -7.58 3.64
C GLU A 275 17.49 -6.89 2.44
N THR A 276 17.30 -7.40 1.23
CA THR A 276 17.84 -6.78 0.00
C THR A 276 17.30 -5.38 -0.20
N CYS A 277 15.99 -5.18 -0.06
CA CYS A 277 15.35 -3.87 -0.16
C CYS A 277 15.86 -2.89 0.92
N LEU A 278 16.04 -3.36 2.16
CA LEU A 278 16.61 -2.52 3.22
C LEU A 278 18.05 -2.11 2.94
N LEU A 279 18.85 -2.99 2.35
CA LEU A 279 20.22 -2.65 1.90
C LEU A 279 20.23 -1.60 0.79
N GLU A 280 19.28 -1.66 -0.14
CA GLU A 280 19.11 -0.61 -1.18
C GLU A 280 18.77 0.74 -0.51
N PHE A 281 17.81 0.79 0.40
CA PHE A 281 17.47 2.00 1.13
C PHE A 281 18.65 2.57 1.92
N ARG A 282 19.47 1.71 2.54
CA ARG A 282 20.66 2.16 3.25
C ARG A 282 21.70 2.79 2.31
N LYS A 283 21.87 2.26 1.10
CA LYS A 283 22.78 2.85 0.09
C LYS A 283 22.31 4.25 -0.30
N MET A 284 21.00 4.44 -0.53
CA MET A 284 20.42 5.74 -0.88
C MET A 284 20.63 6.83 0.18
N LEU A 285 20.74 6.48 1.46
CA LEU A 285 21.03 7.44 2.54
C LEU A 285 22.50 7.85 2.63
N LYS A 286 23.40 7.14 1.95
CA LYS A 286 24.85 7.43 1.95
C LYS A 286 25.29 8.18 0.71
N SER A 287 24.45 8.21 -0.33
CA SER A 287 24.62 8.99 -1.55
C SER A 287 24.06 10.39 -1.38
#